data_c8d75d23b677620cf0547d7374d6adbe
#
_entry.id   c8d75d23b677620cf0547d7374d6adbe
#
_cell.length_a   1.000
_cell.length_b   1.000
_cell.length_c   1.000
_cell.angle_alpha   90.00
_cell.angle_beta   90.00
_cell.angle_gamma   90.00
#
_symmetry.space_group_name_H-M   'P 1'
#
loop_
_entity.id
_entity.type
_entity.pdbx_description
1 polymer ?
#
loop_
_entity_poly.entity_id
_entity_poly.type
_entity_poly.pdbx_seq_one_letter_code
_entity_poly.pdbx_strand_id
1 'polypeptide(L)'
;MESLEGMHMSALAERGVGGKKSWVYDHKRLERRRWILRWLIDKVAFRILAKFERVEGLENFPQKGPAILMINHIAFIDPIVVLACLPRNIVPMAKVEVYRIPVWGIFPWIWHVIPVRRGEVDRRALRMALQVLSAGEVILVAPEGTRGPCLKRGKVGVAYIASRSGAPVIPVAVEGTKGFPSLNPARWRQPGAVIRLGRPFRFRSISDRPKRDELRKMTDEAMYVLAGMLPETRRGKYADLSKATTETIEFL
;
A
#
# COMPACT_ATOMS: atom_id res chain seq x y z
N MET A 1 24.47 23.18 19.57
CA MET A 1 23.43 22.73 20.50
C MET A 1 22.48 21.89 19.65
N GLU A 2 22.89 20.65 19.34
CA GLU A 2 22.03 19.68 18.64
C GLU A 2 20.92 19.29 19.61
N SER A 3 19.69 19.51 19.19
CA SER A 3 18.54 19.31 20.04
C SER A 3 18.39 17.84 20.45
N LEU A 4 18.12 17.61 21.73
CA LEU A 4 17.83 16.29 22.33
C LEU A 4 16.74 15.50 21.56
N GLU A 5 15.90 16.19 20.79
CA GLU A 5 14.91 15.58 19.89
C GLU A 5 15.52 14.85 18.69
N GLY A 6 16.61 15.36 18.12
CA GLY A 6 17.31 14.70 17.00
C GLY A 6 17.96 13.38 17.43
N MET A 7 18.51 13.33 18.64
CA MET A 7 19.09 12.13 19.23
C MET A 7 18.02 11.06 19.59
N HIS A 8 16.86 11.50 20.10
CA HIS A 8 15.79 10.56 20.48
C HIS A 8 15.10 9.93 19.25
N MET A 9 14.91 10.68 18.18
CA MET A 9 14.34 10.19 16.92
C MET A 9 15.32 9.29 16.16
N SER A 10 16.62 9.61 16.16
CA SER A 10 17.66 8.73 15.61
C SER A 10 17.75 7.41 16.38
N ALA A 11 17.75 7.45 17.71
CA ALA A 11 17.78 6.25 18.55
C ALA A 11 16.54 5.36 18.38
N LEU A 12 15.36 5.92 18.10
CA LEU A 12 14.14 5.15 17.82
C LEU A 12 14.14 4.55 16.41
N ALA A 13 14.64 5.27 15.42
CA ALA A 13 14.86 4.76 14.07
C ALA A 13 15.94 3.67 14.05
N GLU A 14 17.02 3.83 14.84
CA GLU A 14 18.10 2.87 14.96
C GLU A 14 17.75 1.66 15.83
N ARG A 15 16.97 1.81 16.89
CA ARG A 15 16.44 0.66 17.67
C ARG A 15 15.54 -0.24 16.84
N GLY A 16 14.90 0.30 15.79
CA GLY A 16 14.23 -0.51 14.76
C GLY A 16 15.17 -1.10 13.70
N VAL A 17 16.40 -0.60 13.57
CA VAL A 17 17.32 -0.92 12.45
C VAL A 17 18.56 -1.72 12.87
N GLY A 18 18.99 -1.70 14.14
CA GLY A 18 20.31 -2.22 14.54
C GLY A 18 20.37 -3.30 15.61
N GLY A 19 19.29 -3.63 16.30
CA GLY A 19 19.31 -4.65 17.36
C GLY A 19 19.07 -6.06 16.81
N LYS A 20 19.81 -7.07 17.31
CA LYS A 20 19.63 -8.52 17.05
C LYS A 20 18.27 -9.10 17.50
N LYS A 21 17.29 -8.29 17.89
CA LYS A 21 15.91 -8.74 18.11
C LYS A 21 15.23 -8.84 16.75
N SER A 22 14.89 -10.05 16.34
CA SER A 22 14.04 -10.30 15.18
C SER A 22 12.77 -9.45 15.31
N TRP A 23 12.47 -8.65 14.30
CA TRP A 23 11.20 -7.95 14.23
C TRP A 23 10.09 -9.00 14.18
N VAL A 24 9.29 -9.05 15.20
CA VAL A 24 8.13 -9.95 15.29
C VAL A 24 6.89 -9.07 15.19
N TYR A 25 6.03 -9.39 14.23
CA TYR A 25 4.75 -8.71 14.07
C TYR A 25 3.77 -9.17 15.14
N ASP A 26 3.35 -8.26 16.01
CA ASP A 26 2.36 -8.52 17.05
C ASP A 26 1.09 -7.72 16.74
N HIS A 27 0.12 -8.39 16.09
CA HIS A 27 -1.15 -7.80 15.71
C HIS A 27 -1.93 -7.29 16.93
N LYS A 28 -2.08 -8.11 17.98
CA LYS A 28 -2.89 -7.79 19.16
C LYS A 28 -2.42 -6.52 19.87
N ARG A 29 -1.10 -6.35 19.97
CA ARG A 29 -0.49 -5.15 20.57
C ARG A 29 -0.82 -3.87 19.79
N LEU A 30 -0.94 -3.98 18.47
CA LEU A 30 -1.13 -2.84 17.58
C LEU A 30 -2.61 -2.54 17.31
N GLU A 31 -3.50 -3.50 17.49
CA GLU A 31 -4.91 -3.41 17.13
C GLU A 31 -5.62 -2.23 17.82
N ARG A 32 -5.48 -2.12 19.14
CA ARG A 32 -6.11 -1.02 19.90
C ARG A 32 -5.63 0.36 19.44
N ARG A 33 -4.32 0.50 19.19
CA ARG A 33 -3.75 1.78 18.73
C ARG A 33 -4.25 2.15 17.34
N ARG A 34 -4.30 1.16 16.44
CA ARG A 34 -4.81 1.34 15.08
C ARG A 34 -6.30 1.66 15.09
N TRP A 35 -7.08 1.05 15.95
CA TRP A 35 -8.51 1.34 16.08
C TRP A 35 -8.75 2.80 16.51
N ILE A 36 -8.05 3.29 17.52
CA ILE A 36 -8.14 4.68 17.97
C ILE A 36 -7.72 5.65 16.86
N LEU A 37 -6.59 5.38 16.21
CA LEU A 37 -6.08 6.25 15.15
C LEU A 37 -7.03 6.25 13.95
N ARG A 38 -7.59 5.12 13.59
CA ARG A 38 -8.60 4.99 12.55
C ARG A 38 -9.84 5.80 12.88
N TRP A 39 -10.36 5.71 14.10
CA TRP A 39 -11.50 6.51 14.54
C TRP A 39 -11.22 8.02 14.40
N LEU A 40 -10.01 8.46 14.80
CA LEU A 40 -9.59 9.86 14.60
C LEU A 40 -9.52 10.25 13.12
N ILE A 41 -9.00 9.38 12.27
CA ILE A 41 -8.96 9.61 10.82
C ILE A 41 -10.38 9.73 10.28
N ASP A 42 -11.27 8.80 10.58
CA ASP A 42 -12.64 8.79 10.05
C ASP A 42 -13.48 9.97 10.53
N LYS A 43 -13.43 10.27 11.83
CA LYS A 43 -14.33 11.24 12.44
C LYS A 43 -13.84 12.68 12.38
N VAL A 44 -12.53 12.88 12.31
CA VAL A 44 -11.91 14.20 12.34
C VAL A 44 -11.20 14.51 11.02
N ALA A 45 -10.19 13.71 10.67
CA ALA A 45 -9.32 14.05 9.55
C ALA A 45 -10.04 14.09 8.21
N PHE A 46 -10.90 13.11 7.91
CA PHE A 46 -11.63 13.07 6.64
C PHE A 46 -12.71 14.13 6.51
N ARG A 47 -13.30 14.60 7.60
CA ARG A 47 -14.24 15.71 7.56
C ARG A 47 -13.60 17.06 7.24
N ILE A 48 -12.30 17.17 7.50
CA ILE A 48 -11.56 18.45 7.42
C ILE A 48 -10.54 18.43 6.29
N LEU A 49 -9.90 17.29 6.02
CA LEU A 49 -8.71 17.24 5.19
C LEU A 49 -8.88 16.51 3.86
N ALA A 50 -9.88 15.65 3.72
CA ALA A 50 -10.13 14.92 2.48
C ALA A 50 -11.64 14.70 2.25
N LYS A 51 -12.03 14.49 1.01
CA LYS A 51 -13.42 14.25 0.60
C LYS A 51 -13.49 12.88 -0.08
N PHE A 52 -14.39 12.02 0.41
CA PHE A 52 -14.77 10.81 -0.31
C PHE A 52 -15.91 11.12 -1.27
N GLU A 53 -15.81 10.57 -2.47
CA GLU A 53 -16.88 10.60 -3.46
C GLU A 53 -17.58 9.25 -3.52
N ARG A 54 -16.80 8.18 -3.70
CA ARG A 54 -17.33 6.84 -3.91
C ARG A 54 -16.34 5.75 -3.53
N VAL A 55 -16.86 4.63 -3.02
CA VAL A 55 -16.13 3.39 -2.79
C VAL A 55 -16.90 2.26 -3.46
N GLU A 56 -16.25 1.51 -4.34
CA GLU A 56 -16.83 0.42 -5.14
C GLU A 56 -16.06 -0.87 -4.91
N GLY A 57 -16.73 -2.02 -5.05
CA GLY A 57 -16.10 -3.33 -4.98
C GLY A 57 -15.68 -3.75 -3.58
N LEU A 58 -16.30 -3.22 -2.52
CA LEU A 58 -15.99 -3.63 -1.14
C LEU A 58 -16.24 -5.11 -0.87
N GLU A 59 -17.13 -5.74 -1.63
CA GLU A 59 -17.38 -7.19 -1.62
C GLU A 59 -16.15 -8.02 -1.98
N ASN A 60 -15.21 -7.44 -2.74
CA ASN A 60 -13.93 -8.05 -3.10
C ASN A 60 -12.91 -8.05 -1.96
N PHE A 61 -13.20 -7.34 -0.86
CA PHE A 61 -12.29 -7.27 0.28
C PHE A 61 -12.55 -8.41 1.27
N PRO A 62 -11.53 -9.23 1.64
CA PRO A 62 -11.74 -10.39 2.47
C PRO A 62 -12.05 -10.00 3.91
N GLN A 63 -13.08 -10.60 4.48
CA GLN A 63 -13.46 -10.41 5.90
C GLN A 63 -12.43 -11.00 6.86
N LYS A 64 -11.70 -12.03 6.45
CA LYS A 64 -10.67 -12.73 7.24
C LYS A 64 -9.53 -13.19 6.34
N GLY A 65 -8.38 -13.48 6.96
CA GLY A 65 -7.21 -14.00 6.27
C GLY A 65 -6.34 -12.94 5.61
N PRO A 66 -5.18 -13.35 5.09
CA PRO A 66 -4.22 -12.44 4.49
C PRO A 66 -4.66 -11.96 3.11
N ALA A 67 -4.27 -10.73 2.76
CA ALA A 67 -4.43 -10.21 1.40
C ALA A 67 -3.38 -9.13 1.10
N ILE A 68 -3.13 -8.89 -0.16
CA ILE A 68 -2.24 -7.86 -0.67
C ILE A 68 -3.07 -6.84 -1.46
N LEU A 69 -3.25 -5.64 -0.94
CA LEU A 69 -3.85 -4.54 -1.68
C LEU A 69 -2.77 -3.90 -2.57
N MET A 70 -3.00 -3.91 -3.86
CA MET A 70 -2.11 -3.32 -4.86
C MET A 70 -2.73 -2.06 -5.43
N ILE A 71 -2.17 -0.88 -5.08
CA ILE A 71 -2.72 0.43 -5.48
C ILE A 71 -1.86 1.14 -6.53
N ASN A 72 -2.49 1.95 -7.39
CA ASN A 72 -1.79 3.06 -8.03
C ASN A 72 -1.52 4.18 -7.03
N HIS A 73 -0.51 5.01 -7.26
CA HIS A 73 -0.10 6.02 -6.27
C HIS A 73 0.02 7.40 -6.90
N ILE A 74 -0.96 8.26 -6.64
CA ILE A 74 -1.04 9.63 -7.20
C ILE A 74 -0.80 10.72 -6.16
N ALA A 75 -1.18 10.50 -4.90
CA ALA A 75 -1.06 11.49 -3.83
C ALA A 75 -0.51 10.88 -2.53
N PHE A 76 0.03 11.72 -1.66
CA PHE A 76 0.54 11.29 -0.35
C PHE A 76 -0.53 10.60 0.50
N ILE A 77 -1.77 11.06 0.37
CA ILE A 77 -2.90 10.61 1.19
C ILE A 77 -3.49 9.26 0.76
N ASP A 78 -3.15 8.73 -0.43
CA ASP A 78 -3.77 7.51 -0.98
C ASP A 78 -3.83 6.34 0.01
N PRO A 79 -2.72 5.95 0.70
CA PRO A 79 -2.77 4.84 1.64
C PRO A 79 -3.73 5.08 2.82
N ILE A 80 -3.85 6.34 3.26
CA ILE A 80 -4.70 6.72 4.37
C ILE A 80 -6.17 6.67 3.95
N VAL A 81 -6.48 7.14 2.74
CA VAL A 81 -7.83 7.10 2.16
C VAL A 81 -8.29 5.66 1.97
N VAL A 82 -7.44 4.80 1.40
CA VAL A 82 -7.74 3.36 1.24
C VAL A 82 -7.95 2.69 2.59
N LEU A 83 -7.09 2.99 3.58
CA LEU A 83 -7.21 2.44 4.93
C LEU A 83 -8.53 2.81 5.59
N ALA A 84 -8.99 4.05 5.41
CA ALA A 84 -10.21 4.54 6.04
C ALA A 84 -11.48 3.91 5.46
N CYS A 85 -11.51 3.59 4.17
CA CYS A 85 -12.70 3.01 3.54
C CYS A 85 -12.87 1.49 3.76
N LEU A 86 -11.87 0.79 4.30
CA LEU A 86 -11.89 -0.66 4.45
C LEU A 86 -12.39 -1.09 5.83
N PRO A 87 -13.06 -2.25 5.96
CA PRO A 87 -13.59 -2.72 7.25
C PRO A 87 -12.53 -3.27 8.20
N ARG A 88 -11.31 -3.58 7.73
CA ARG A 88 -10.20 -4.10 8.52
C ARG A 88 -9.00 -3.16 8.49
N ASN A 89 -8.14 -3.29 9.50
CA ASN A 89 -6.84 -2.64 9.49
C ASN A 89 -5.93 -3.25 8.43
N ILE A 90 -5.18 -2.39 7.74
CA ILE A 90 -4.20 -2.78 6.75
C ILE A 90 -2.83 -2.24 7.13
N VAL A 91 -1.76 -2.89 6.69
CA VAL A 91 -0.37 -2.48 6.99
C VAL A 91 0.28 -1.97 5.71
N PRO A 92 0.37 -0.65 5.53
CA PRO A 92 1.02 -0.08 4.35
C PRO A 92 2.53 -0.33 4.34
N MET A 93 3.09 -0.39 3.13
CA MET A 93 4.53 -0.30 2.91
C MET A 93 4.88 1.12 2.44
N ALA A 94 5.79 1.80 3.13
CA ALA A 94 6.19 3.16 2.79
C ALA A 94 7.70 3.35 2.83
N LYS A 95 8.20 4.33 2.07
CA LYS A 95 9.62 4.68 2.09
C LYS A 95 10.07 5.15 3.49
N VAL A 96 11.28 4.80 3.90
CA VAL A 96 11.82 5.15 5.23
C VAL A 96 11.82 6.66 5.51
N GLU A 97 11.96 7.49 4.48
CA GLU A 97 11.98 8.94 4.61
C GLU A 97 10.65 9.54 5.07
N VAL A 98 9.53 8.80 4.92
CA VAL A 98 8.21 9.25 5.42
C VAL A 98 8.20 9.40 6.94
N TYR A 99 8.99 8.60 7.64
CA TYR A 99 9.15 8.67 9.10
C TYR A 99 9.83 9.95 9.59
N ARG A 100 10.55 10.66 8.71
CA ARG A 100 11.28 11.89 9.02
C ARG A 100 10.49 13.16 8.69
N ILE A 101 9.28 13.03 8.12
CA ILE A 101 8.46 14.20 7.79
C ILE A 101 7.86 14.76 9.08
N PRO A 102 8.09 16.03 9.43
CA PRO A 102 7.49 16.65 10.61
C PRO A 102 5.97 16.44 10.63
N VAL A 103 5.39 16.18 11.80
CA VAL A 103 3.96 15.92 12.05
C VAL A 103 3.46 14.65 11.37
N TRP A 104 3.66 14.48 10.04
CA TRP A 104 3.20 13.32 9.27
C TRP A 104 3.99 12.04 9.55
N GLY A 105 5.23 12.13 10.01
CA GLY A 105 6.08 10.99 10.38
C GLY A 105 5.58 10.23 11.61
N ILE A 106 4.72 10.83 12.41
CA ILE A 106 4.09 10.21 13.58
C ILE A 106 3.13 9.09 13.16
N PHE A 107 2.38 9.28 12.05
CA PHE A 107 1.43 8.30 11.55
C PHE A 107 2.08 6.93 11.25
N PRO A 108 3.12 6.83 10.38
CA PRO A 108 3.75 5.55 10.08
C PRO A 108 4.36 4.89 11.32
N TRP A 109 4.79 5.67 12.32
CA TRP A 109 5.31 5.13 13.57
C TRP A 109 4.21 4.52 14.45
N ILE A 110 3.10 5.22 14.68
CA ILE A 110 1.97 4.72 15.49
C ILE A 110 1.30 3.52 14.80
N TRP A 111 1.14 3.59 13.46
CA TRP A 111 0.49 2.55 12.66
C TRP A 111 1.36 1.31 12.46
N HIS A 112 2.67 1.40 12.70
CA HIS A 112 3.64 0.37 12.35
C HIS A 112 3.64 0.02 10.86
N VAL A 113 3.77 1.04 10.03
CA VAL A 113 3.96 0.90 8.57
C VAL A 113 5.27 0.14 8.31
N ILE A 114 5.33 -0.67 7.26
CA ILE A 114 6.56 -1.38 6.89
C ILE A 114 7.50 -0.41 6.18
N PRO A 115 8.68 -0.08 6.77
CA PRO A 115 9.64 0.82 6.14
C PRO A 115 10.36 0.13 4.99
N VAL A 116 10.44 0.79 3.82
CA VAL A 116 11.10 0.29 2.61
C VAL A 116 12.24 1.21 2.22
N ARG A 117 13.44 0.68 2.10
CA ARG A 117 14.58 1.35 1.48
C ARG A 117 14.46 1.24 -0.03
N ARG A 118 14.44 2.38 -0.72
CA ARG A 118 14.34 2.42 -2.19
C ARG A 118 15.72 2.36 -2.82
N GLY A 119 15.77 1.88 -4.07
CA GLY A 119 17.02 1.77 -4.83
C GLY A 119 17.63 0.38 -4.81
N GLU A 120 17.33 -0.44 -3.82
CA GLU A 120 17.81 -1.80 -3.67
C GLU A 120 16.69 -2.80 -3.35
N VAL A 121 16.99 -4.09 -3.35
CA VAL A 121 16.07 -5.13 -2.89
C VAL A 121 16.08 -5.15 -1.36
N ASP A 122 15.10 -4.51 -0.75
CA ASP A 122 14.97 -4.48 0.71
C ASP A 122 14.41 -5.82 1.25
N ARG A 123 15.34 -6.78 1.46
CA ARG A 123 15.01 -8.11 2.01
C ARG A 123 14.35 -8.04 3.38
N ARG A 124 14.64 -6.98 4.15
CA ARG A 124 14.02 -6.77 5.47
C ARG A 124 12.55 -6.41 5.30
N ALA A 125 12.23 -5.45 4.46
CA ALA A 125 10.84 -5.05 4.17
C ALA A 125 10.03 -6.23 3.62
N LEU A 126 10.62 -7.05 2.74
CA LEU A 126 9.98 -8.27 2.22
C LEU A 126 9.67 -9.28 3.34
N ARG A 127 10.62 -9.54 4.25
CA ARG A 127 10.36 -10.42 5.41
C ARG A 127 9.28 -9.89 6.33
N MET A 128 9.27 -8.58 6.60
CA MET A 128 8.23 -7.93 7.41
C MET A 128 6.85 -8.09 6.76
N ALA A 129 6.74 -7.90 5.45
CA ALA A 129 5.49 -8.09 4.71
C ALA A 129 4.99 -9.54 4.82
N LEU A 130 5.87 -10.53 4.65
CA LEU A 130 5.52 -11.94 4.80
C LEU A 130 5.08 -12.29 6.23
N GLN A 131 5.69 -11.70 7.27
CA GLN A 131 5.26 -11.90 8.67
C GLN A 131 3.86 -11.32 8.92
N VAL A 132 3.53 -10.15 8.36
CA VAL A 132 2.20 -9.57 8.45
C VAL A 132 1.16 -10.49 7.80
N LEU A 133 1.46 -10.99 6.60
CA LEU A 133 0.57 -11.91 5.89
C LEU A 133 0.42 -13.26 6.61
N SER A 134 1.49 -13.81 7.18
CA SER A 134 1.42 -15.06 7.96
C SER A 134 0.61 -14.91 9.26
N ALA A 135 0.47 -13.69 9.77
CA ALA A 135 -0.42 -13.38 10.89
C ALA A 135 -1.89 -13.22 10.47
N GLY A 136 -2.23 -13.45 9.18
CA GLY A 136 -3.58 -13.32 8.65
C GLY A 136 -3.99 -11.88 8.34
N GLU A 137 -3.03 -10.95 8.30
CA GLU A 137 -3.28 -9.52 8.11
C GLU A 137 -3.12 -9.09 6.64
N VAL A 138 -3.59 -7.89 6.36
CA VAL A 138 -3.57 -7.30 5.01
C VAL A 138 -2.44 -6.30 4.89
N ILE A 139 -1.66 -6.38 3.81
CA ILE A 139 -0.68 -5.35 3.45
C ILE A 139 -1.18 -4.48 2.31
N LEU A 140 -0.67 -3.24 2.23
CA LEU A 140 -0.92 -2.33 1.12
C LEU A 140 0.41 -1.95 0.46
N VAL A 141 0.47 -2.19 -0.84
CA VAL A 141 1.66 -1.98 -1.67
C VAL A 141 1.32 -1.10 -2.87
N ALA A 142 2.17 -0.11 -3.13
CA ALA A 142 2.18 0.61 -4.40
C ALA A 142 3.34 0.08 -5.26
N PRO A 143 3.12 -0.76 -6.27
CA PRO A 143 4.19 -1.43 -7.02
C PRO A 143 5.13 -0.48 -7.71
N GLU A 144 4.65 0.70 -8.10
CA GLU A 144 5.45 1.76 -8.74
C GLU A 144 6.58 2.27 -7.82
N GLY A 145 6.39 2.15 -6.51
CA GLY A 145 7.33 2.64 -5.49
C GLY A 145 7.48 4.16 -5.47
N THR A 146 6.69 4.91 -6.23
CA THR A 146 6.70 6.38 -6.25
C THR A 146 5.36 6.90 -6.76
N ARG A 147 5.03 8.13 -6.41
CA ARG A 147 3.82 8.80 -6.90
C ARG A 147 3.99 9.25 -8.35
N GLY A 148 2.89 9.28 -9.09
CA GLY A 148 2.87 9.77 -10.45
C GLY A 148 1.46 10.07 -10.95
N PRO A 149 1.32 10.87 -12.03
CA PRO A 149 0.02 11.16 -12.63
C PRO A 149 -0.56 9.95 -13.39
N CYS A 150 0.28 9.01 -13.79
CA CYS A 150 -0.09 7.78 -14.49
C CYS A 150 0.80 6.63 -14.03
N LEU A 151 0.40 5.38 -14.36
CA LEU A 151 1.13 4.18 -13.99
C LEU A 151 2.55 4.15 -14.58
N LYS A 152 3.51 3.87 -13.72
CA LYS A 152 4.90 3.60 -14.06
C LYS A 152 5.16 2.09 -14.04
N ARG A 153 6.35 1.69 -14.46
CA ARG A 153 6.74 0.28 -14.38
C ARG A 153 6.69 -0.24 -12.96
N GLY A 154 5.88 -1.27 -12.71
CA GLY A 154 5.78 -1.93 -11.41
C GLY A 154 7.09 -2.60 -11.01
N LYS A 155 7.42 -2.60 -9.73
CA LYS A 155 8.55 -3.35 -9.14
C LYS A 155 8.10 -4.77 -8.80
N VAL A 156 8.98 -5.74 -8.97
CA VAL A 156 8.69 -7.17 -8.78
C VAL A 156 8.38 -7.58 -7.33
N GLY A 157 8.47 -6.65 -6.37
CA GLY A 157 8.24 -6.94 -4.96
C GLY A 157 6.84 -7.47 -4.66
N VAL A 158 5.80 -6.99 -5.35
CA VAL A 158 4.43 -7.47 -5.15
C VAL A 158 4.28 -8.92 -5.60
N ALA A 159 4.81 -9.28 -6.78
CA ALA A 159 4.78 -10.65 -7.29
C ALA A 159 5.57 -11.59 -6.37
N TYR A 160 6.76 -11.15 -5.90
CA TYR A 160 7.55 -11.93 -4.94
C TYR A 160 6.80 -12.19 -3.64
N ILE A 161 6.20 -11.16 -3.03
CA ILE A 161 5.46 -11.33 -1.77
C ILE A 161 4.26 -12.25 -1.99
N ALA A 162 3.50 -12.06 -3.06
CA ALA A 162 2.32 -12.86 -3.38
C ALA A 162 2.68 -14.33 -3.65
N SER A 163 3.72 -14.61 -4.44
CA SER A 163 4.17 -15.97 -4.72
C SER A 163 4.68 -16.70 -3.47
N ARG A 164 5.31 -15.96 -2.54
CA ARG A 164 5.85 -16.56 -1.30
C ARG A 164 4.82 -16.75 -0.21
N SER A 165 3.77 -15.95 -0.18
CA SER A 165 2.72 -16.02 0.85
C SER A 165 1.49 -16.80 0.41
N GLY A 166 1.26 -16.98 -0.90
CA GLY A 166 0.01 -17.51 -1.44
C GLY A 166 -1.20 -16.58 -1.21
N ALA A 167 -0.98 -15.39 -0.65
CA ALA A 167 -2.05 -14.46 -0.38
C ALA A 167 -2.67 -13.88 -1.66
N PRO A 168 -3.99 -13.71 -1.73
CA PRO A 168 -4.65 -13.07 -2.87
C PRO A 168 -4.21 -11.62 -3.01
N VAL A 169 -4.10 -11.16 -4.25
CA VAL A 169 -3.86 -9.77 -4.61
C VAL A 169 -5.18 -9.14 -5.01
N ILE A 170 -5.48 -7.97 -4.44
CA ILE A 170 -6.66 -7.18 -4.76
C ILE A 170 -6.17 -5.89 -5.39
N PRO A 171 -6.41 -5.66 -6.68
CA PRO A 171 -6.08 -4.41 -7.32
C PRO A 171 -7.04 -3.33 -6.84
N VAL A 172 -6.51 -2.15 -6.50
CA VAL A 172 -7.30 -1.03 -5.99
C VAL A 172 -6.97 0.23 -6.79
N ALA A 173 -7.91 0.70 -7.58
CA ALA A 173 -7.78 1.95 -8.29
C ALA A 173 -8.15 3.13 -7.38
N VAL A 174 -7.23 4.10 -7.31
CA VAL A 174 -7.37 5.32 -6.50
C VAL A 174 -7.37 6.53 -7.42
N GLU A 175 -8.42 7.35 -7.33
CA GLU A 175 -8.57 8.59 -8.09
C GLU A 175 -9.05 9.73 -7.18
N GLY A 176 -8.98 10.98 -7.68
CA GLY A 176 -9.53 12.14 -6.99
C GLY A 176 -8.81 12.58 -5.71
N THR A 177 -7.72 11.93 -5.31
CA THR A 177 -6.96 12.28 -4.09
C THR A 177 -5.97 13.42 -4.27
N LYS A 178 -5.64 13.78 -5.52
CA LYS A 178 -4.70 14.87 -5.81
C LYS A 178 -5.19 16.20 -5.19
N GLY A 179 -4.28 16.88 -4.49
CA GLY A 179 -4.58 18.13 -3.81
C GLY A 179 -5.15 17.97 -2.39
N PHE A 180 -5.41 16.75 -1.93
CA PHE A 180 -5.68 16.47 -0.52
C PHE A 180 -4.39 16.00 0.21
N PRO A 181 -4.28 16.24 1.55
CA PRO A 181 -5.21 16.97 2.43
C PRO A 181 -5.23 18.45 2.12
N SER A 182 -6.40 19.12 2.26
CA SER A 182 -6.55 20.53 1.91
C SER A 182 -7.60 21.23 2.76
N LEU A 183 -7.27 22.44 3.20
CA LEU A 183 -8.21 23.39 3.80
C LEU A 183 -8.73 24.40 2.77
N ASN A 184 -8.29 24.32 1.51
CA ASN A 184 -8.70 25.25 0.46
C ASN A 184 -10.13 24.95 -0.02
N PRO A 185 -11.10 25.88 0.12
CA PRO A 185 -12.48 25.68 -0.32
C PRO A 185 -12.63 25.34 -1.81
N ALA A 186 -11.74 25.86 -2.67
CA ALA A 186 -11.76 25.55 -4.10
C ALA A 186 -11.50 24.06 -4.38
N ARG A 187 -10.64 23.41 -3.57
CA ARG A 187 -10.40 21.96 -3.68
C ARG A 187 -11.63 21.13 -3.26
N TRP A 188 -12.37 21.60 -2.26
CA TRP A 188 -13.57 20.93 -1.76
C TRP A 188 -14.76 20.99 -2.74
N ARG A 189 -14.77 21.95 -3.67
CA ARG A 189 -15.75 22.03 -4.74
C ARG A 189 -15.48 21.03 -5.88
N GLN A 190 -14.27 20.48 -5.96
CA GLN A 190 -13.90 19.45 -6.94
C GLN A 190 -14.29 18.05 -6.46
N PRO A 191 -14.35 17.05 -7.36
CA PRO A 191 -14.58 15.64 -7.00
C PRO A 191 -13.64 15.14 -5.91
N GLY A 192 -14.16 14.30 -5.02
CA GLY A 192 -13.42 13.66 -3.96
C GLY A 192 -12.70 12.38 -4.40
N ALA A 193 -12.23 11.63 -3.42
CA ALA A 193 -11.57 10.36 -3.64
C ALA A 193 -12.56 9.29 -4.13
N VAL A 194 -12.20 8.62 -5.21
CA VAL A 194 -12.89 7.42 -5.72
C VAL A 194 -11.97 6.24 -5.54
N ILE A 195 -12.46 5.22 -4.84
CA ILE A 195 -11.73 3.99 -4.55
C ILE A 195 -12.51 2.82 -5.17
N ARG A 196 -11.86 2.04 -6.04
CA ARG A 196 -12.44 0.84 -6.64
C ARG A 196 -11.58 -0.37 -6.30
N LEU A 197 -12.17 -1.37 -5.66
CA LEU A 197 -11.54 -2.66 -5.44
C LEU A 197 -11.93 -3.59 -6.58
N GLY A 198 -10.94 -4.07 -7.32
CA GLY A 198 -11.15 -5.02 -8.40
C GLY A 198 -11.24 -6.46 -7.89
N ARG A 199 -11.57 -7.37 -8.81
CA ARG A 199 -11.67 -8.80 -8.52
C ARG A 199 -10.34 -9.33 -7.97
N PRO A 200 -10.35 -10.06 -6.85
CA PRO A 200 -9.15 -10.67 -6.29
C PRO A 200 -8.59 -11.74 -7.24
N PHE A 201 -7.27 -11.89 -7.21
CA PHE A 201 -6.59 -12.95 -7.94
C PHE A 201 -5.41 -13.52 -7.15
N ARG A 202 -4.98 -14.70 -7.54
CA ARG A 202 -3.71 -15.29 -7.10
C ARG A 202 -2.80 -15.49 -8.29
N PHE A 203 -1.50 -15.49 -8.02
CA PHE A 203 -0.58 -15.97 -9.03
C PHE A 203 -0.55 -17.49 -9.03
N ARG A 204 -0.66 -18.08 -10.20
CA ARG A 204 -0.45 -19.51 -10.40
C ARG A 204 0.99 -19.85 -10.01
N SER A 205 1.17 -20.95 -9.30
CA SER A 205 2.51 -21.42 -8.96
C SER A 205 3.19 -21.90 -10.22
N ILE A 206 4.14 -21.15 -10.74
CA ILE A 206 4.97 -21.53 -11.90
C ILE A 206 6.16 -22.33 -11.41
N SER A 207 6.74 -21.95 -10.25
CA SER A 207 7.83 -22.66 -9.58
C SER A 207 7.88 -22.29 -8.08
N ASP A 208 8.47 -23.17 -7.25
CA ASP A 208 8.68 -22.89 -5.82
C ASP A 208 9.57 -21.66 -5.58
N ARG A 209 10.38 -21.29 -6.56
CA ARG A 209 11.29 -20.14 -6.51
C ARG A 209 11.28 -19.42 -7.87
N PRO A 210 10.28 -18.57 -8.13
CA PRO A 210 10.16 -17.88 -9.42
C PRO A 210 11.40 -17.03 -9.69
N LYS A 211 11.93 -17.16 -10.90
CA LYS A 211 13.06 -16.39 -11.41
C LYS A 211 12.66 -14.94 -11.66
N ARG A 212 13.65 -14.09 -11.87
CA ARG A 212 13.41 -12.65 -12.06
C ARG A 212 12.47 -12.34 -13.24
N ASP A 213 12.58 -13.09 -14.32
CA ASP A 213 11.75 -12.87 -15.52
C ASP A 213 10.32 -13.33 -15.29
N GLU A 214 10.10 -14.43 -14.55
CA GLU A 214 8.79 -14.88 -14.13
C GLU A 214 8.12 -13.84 -13.22
N LEU A 215 8.85 -13.35 -12.19
CA LEU A 215 8.35 -12.27 -11.32
C LEU A 215 8.04 -11.00 -12.12
N ARG A 216 8.81 -10.74 -13.19
CA ARG A 216 8.57 -9.61 -14.07
C ARG A 216 7.24 -9.77 -14.81
N LYS A 217 7.02 -10.93 -15.44
CA LYS A 217 5.78 -11.27 -16.13
C LYS A 217 4.57 -11.16 -15.19
N MET A 218 4.63 -11.82 -14.03
CA MET A 218 3.61 -11.75 -12.99
C MET A 218 3.28 -10.30 -12.62
N THR A 219 4.32 -9.47 -12.41
CA THR A 219 4.12 -8.05 -12.06
C THR A 219 3.47 -7.27 -13.19
N ASP A 220 3.91 -7.45 -14.44
CA ASP A 220 3.36 -6.71 -15.56
C ASP A 220 1.89 -7.11 -15.82
N GLU A 221 1.54 -8.39 -15.71
CA GLU A 221 0.13 -8.85 -15.77
C GLU A 221 -0.72 -8.21 -14.66
N ALA A 222 -0.25 -8.22 -13.41
CA ALA A 222 -0.95 -7.57 -12.30
C ALA A 222 -1.14 -6.05 -12.53
N MET A 223 -0.11 -5.40 -13.10
CA MET A 223 -0.20 -3.98 -13.45
C MET A 223 -1.20 -3.72 -14.60
N TYR A 224 -1.34 -4.63 -15.57
CA TYR A 224 -2.38 -4.55 -16.59
C TYR A 224 -3.78 -4.72 -16.00
N VAL A 225 -3.97 -5.62 -15.03
CA VAL A 225 -5.25 -5.72 -14.31
C VAL A 225 -5.60 -4.38 -13.65
N LEU A 226 -4.64 -3.76 -12.95
CA LEU A 226 -4.85 -2.44 -12.35
C LEU A 226 -5.09 -1.36 -13.39
N ALA A 227 -4.39 -1.37 -14.53
CA ALA A 227 -4.56 -0.43 -15.63
C ALA A 227 -5.96 -0.49 -16.24
N GLY A 228 -6.53 -1.69 -16.36
CA GLY A 228 -7.91 -1.89 -16.84
C GLY A 228 -8.97 -1.21 -15.97
N MET A 229 -8.68 -0.96 -14.71
CA MET A 229 -9.56 -0.25 -13.76
C MET A 229 -9.41 1.27 -13.81
N LEU A 230 -8.41 1.79 -14.52
CA LEU A 230 -8.10 3.22 -14.60
C LEU A 230 -8.50 3.80 -15.96
N PRO A 231 -8.87 5.09 -16.01
CA PRO A 231 -9.06 5.79 -17.29
C PRO A 231 -7.76 5.78 -18.11
N GLU A 232 -7.87 5.82 -19.42
CA GLU A 232 -6.75 5.72 -20.35
C GLU A 232 -5.61 6.68 -20.02
N THR A 233 -5.94 7.92 -19.70
CA THR A 233 -4.98 8.98 -19.33
C THR A 233 -4.13 8.63 -18.09
N ARG A 234 -4.55 7.65 -17.30
CA ARG A 234 -3.86 7.19 -16.07
C ARG A 234 -3.07 5.89 -16.24
N ARG A 235 -3.24 5.18 -17.36
CA ARG A 235 -2.61 3.86 -17.59
C ARG A 235 -1.12 3.95 -17.86
N GLY A 236 -0.62 5.08 -18.35
CA GLY A 236 0.82 5.33 -18.55
C GLY A 236 1.53 4.23 -19.33
N LYS A 237 2.48 3.54 -18.70
CA LYS A 237 3.22 2.44 -19.34
C LYS A 237 2.34 1.25 -19.77
N TYR A 238 1.16 1.11 -19.19
CA TYR A 238 0.20 0.04 -19.41
C TYR A 238 -1.06 0.53 -20.16
N ALA A 239 -0.90 1.59 -21.01
CA ALA A 239 -2.01 2.18 -21.76
C ALA A 239 -2.57 1.24 -22.82
N ASP A 240 -1.70 0.50 -23.49
CA ASP A 240 -2.08 -0.48 -24.51
C ASP A 240 -2.57 -1.78 -23.87
N LEU A 241 -3.85 -1.88 -23.60
CA LEU A 241 -4.46 -3.06 -22.99
C LEU A 241 -4.47 -4.29 -23.91
N SER A 242 -4.21 -4.16 -25.21
CA SER A 242 -4.09 -5.32 -26.11
C SER A 242 -2.90 -6.22 -25.77
N LYS A 243 -1.93 -5.69 -25.04
CA LYS A 243 -0.76 -6.43 -24.53
C LYS A 243 -0.99 -7.11 -23.18
N ALA A 244 -2.19 -6.94 -22.60
CA ALA A 244 -2.51 -7.57 -21.33
C ALA A 244 -2.65 -9.08 -21.52
N THR A 245 -1.95 -9.84 -20.66
CA THR A 245 -2.12 -11.29 -20.51
C THR A 245 -2.48 -11.62 -19.08
N THR A 246 -3.01 -12.81 -18.84
CA THR A 246 -3.35 -13.32 -17.51
C THR A 246 -2.86 -14.76 -17.33
N GLU A 247 -1.79 -15.13 -18.02
CA GLU A 247 -1.26 -16.49 -18.02
C GLU A 247 -0.79 -16.93 -16.62
N THR A 248 -0.27 -15.98 -15.83
CA THR A 248 0.21 -16.22 -14.46
C THR A 248 -0.86 -15.91 -13.41
N ILE A 249 -2.05 -15.44 -13.81
CA ILE A 249 -3.10 -14.97 -12.91
C ILE A 249 -4.28 -15.96 -12.90
N GLU A 250 -4.82 -16.20 -11.72
CA GLU A 250 -6.07 -16.89 -11.49
C GLU A 250 -6.99 -16.00 -10.66
N PHE A 251 -8.11 -15.58 -11.26
CA PHE A 251 -9.12 -14.78 -10.57
C PHE A 251 -9.95 -15.65 -9.62
N LEU A 252 -10.24 -15.11 -8.44
CA LEU A 252 -11.01 -15.77 -7.38
C LEU A 252 -12.49 -15.40 -7.44
#